data_15c8bf7ebc47498659f59b9fd79695d4
#
_entry.id   15c8bf7ebc47498659f59b9fd79695d4
#
_cell.length_a   1.000
_cell.length_b   1.000
_cell.length_c   1.000
_cell.angle_alpha   90.00
_cell.angle_beta   90.00
_cell.angle_gamma   90.00
#
_symmetry.space_group_name_H-M   'P 1'
#
loop_
_entity.id
_entity.type
_entity.pdbx_description
1 polymer ?
#
loop_
_entity_poly.entity_id
_entity_poly.type
_entity_poly.pdbx_seq_one_letter_code
_entity_poly.pdbx_strand_id
1 'polypeptide(L)' 'LQKKYSRVIELFARQQGISLDVALDFFYHSEVYQLIRDGVSDMHCMSDAYLAEDLKQEYQGKY' A
#
# COMPACT_ATOMS: atom_id res chain seq x y z
N LEU A 1 12.07 0.68 5.72
CA LEU A 1 10.85 1.19 5.09
C LEU A 1 10.76 2.70 5.26
N GLN A 2 10.48 3.39 4.18
CA GLN A 2 10.39 4.84 4.23
C GLN A 2 9.13 5.29 4.97
N LYS A 3 9.21 6.45 5.62
CA LYS A 3 8.09 6.97 6.39
C LYS A 3 6.84 7.17 5.54
N LYS A 4 7.03 7.53 4.27
CA LYS A 4 5.91 7.71 3.36
C LYS A 4 5.08 6.42 3.24
N TYR A 5 5.75 5.30 3.09
CA TYR A 5 5.04 4.04 2.93
C TYR A 5 4.40 3.57 4.22
N SER A 6 4.99 3.92 5.35
CA SER A 6 4.35 3.67 6.65
C SER A 6 3.01 4.39 6.74
N ARG A 7 2.98 5.65 6.29
CA ARG A 7 1.73 6.42 6.30
C ARG A 7 0.69 5.83 5.35
N VAL A 8 1.15 5.37 4.17
CA VAL A 8 0.25 4.74 3.20
C VAL A 8 -0.37 3.47 3.79
N ILE A 9 0.44 2.64 4.42
CA ILE A 9 -0.02 1.39 5.02
C ILE A 9 -1.01 1.68 6.14
N GLU A 10 -0.70 2.67 6.98
CA GLU A 10 -1.59 3.06 8.07
C GLU A 10 -2.93 3.57 7.55
N LEU A 11 -2.90 4.40 6.51
CA LEU A 11 -4.11 4.91 5.90
C LEU A 11 -4.94 3.78 5.31
N PHE A 12 -4.29 2.86 4.60
CA PHE A 12 -4.95 1.70 4.03
C PHE A 12 -5.61 0.85 5.11
N ALA A 13 -4.88 0.57 6.20
CA ALA A 13 -5.40 -0.23 7.29
C ALA A 13 -6.66 0.42 7.89
N ARG A 14 -6.60 1.73 8.08
CA ARG A 14 -7.71 2.49 8.64
C ARG A 14 -8.93 2.46 7.73
N GLN A 15 -8.71 2.61 6.43
CA GLN A 15 -9.80 2.60 5.46
C GLN A 15 -10.45 1.23 5.37
N GLN A 16 -9.69 0.17 5.50
CA GLN A 16 -10.20 -1.18 5.40
C GLN A 16 -10.70 -1.75 6.72
N GLY A 17 -10.44 -1.06 7.82
CA GLY A 17 -10.82 -1.55 9.14
C GLY A 17 -10.06 -2.79 9.56
N ILE A 18 -8.81 -2.91 9.15
CA ILE A 18 -7.95 -4.05 9.49
C ILE A 18 -6.80 -3.56 10.35
N SER A 19 -6.14 -4.51 11.03
CA SER A 19 -5.00 -4.16 11.86
C SER A 19 -3.80 -3.74 11.00
N LEU A 20 -2.90 -3.01 11.62
CA LEU A 20 -1.69 -2.57 10.93
C LEU A 20 -0.84 -3.78 10.48
N ASP A 21 -0.79 -4.82 11.31
CA ASP A 21 -0.04 -6.03 10.97
C ASP A 21 -0.58 -6.70 9.71
N VAL A 22 -1.90 -6.78 9.60
CA VAL A 22 -2.55 -7.36 8.43
C VAL A 22 -2.28 -6.50 7.20
N ALA A 23 -2.40 -5.18 7.35
CA ALA A 23 -2.15 -4.26 6.25
C ALA A 23 -0.70 -4.33 5.77
N LEU A 24 0.23 -4.43 6.70
CA LEU A 24 1.65 -4.52 6.37
C LEU A 24 1.94 -5.82 5.61
N ASP A 25 1.39 -6.92 6.07
CA ASP A 25 1.56 -8.21 5.41
C ASP A 25 1.02 -8.15 3.98
N PHE A 26 -0.17 -7.60 3.81
CA PHE A 26 -0.75 -7.45 2.48
C PHE A 26 0.10 -6.55 1.59
N PHE A 27 0.61 -5.46 2.16
CA PHE A 27 1.45 -4.52 1.40
C PHE A 27 2.67 -5.22 0.82
N TYR A 28 3.34 -6.05 1.61
CA TYR A 28 4.54 -6.74 1.15
C TYR A 28 4.24 -7.76 0.05
N HIS A 29 3.01 -8.21 -0.08
CA HIS A 29 2.60 -9.14 -1.11
C HIS A 29 1.88 -8.45 -2.28
N SER A 30 1.75 -7.13 -2.24
CA SER A 30 1.01 -6.39 -3.25
C SER A 30 1.87 -6.07 -4.47
N GLU A 31 1.22 -5.80 -5.58
CA GLU A 31 1.90 -5.32 -6.78
C GLU A 31 2.49 -3.94 -6.55
N VAL A 32 1.83 -3.13 -5.73
CA VAL A 32 2.34 -1.80 -5.39
C VAL A 32 3.74 -1.91 -4.79
N TYR A 33 3.93 -2.83 -3.86
CA TYR A 33 5.24 -3.02 -3.25
C TYR A 33 6.27 -3.50 -4.27
N GLN A 34 5.88 -4.39 -5.17
CA GLN A 34 6.80 -4.89 -6.19
C GLN A 34 7.25 -3.78 -7.12
N LEU A 35 6.34 -2.90 -7.50
CA LEU A 35 6.67 -1.77 -8.36
C LEU A 35 7.64 -0.80 -7.66
N ILE A 36 7.41 -0.56 -6.37
CA ILE A 36 8.28 0.29 -5.57
C ILE A 36 9.68 -0.32 -5.47
N ARG A 37 9.74 -1.61 -5.17
CA ARG A 37 11.00 -2.32 -4.99
C ARG A 37 11.82 -2.37 -6.28
N ASP A 38 11.14 -2.59 -7.39
CA ASP A 38 11.81 -2.73 -8.69
C ASP A 38 12.13 -1.38 -9.33
N GLY A 39 11.61 -0.30 -8.78
CA GLY A 39 11.85 1.03 -9.32
C GLY A 39 11.27 1.23 -10.72
N VAL A 40 10.20 0.52 -11.03
CA VAL A 40 9.65 0.52 -12.38
C VAL A 40 8.88 1.80 -12.69
N SER A 41 8.38 2.48 -11.68
CA SER A 41 7.59 3.69 -11.90
C SER A 41 7.88 4.71 -10.80
N ASP A 42 7.34 5.91 -10.98
CA ASP A 42 7.53 7.00 -10.03
C ASP A 42 6.54 6.90 -8.87
N MET A 43 6.37 5.71 -8.34
CA MET A 43 5.42 5.48 -7.25
C MET A 43 5.71 6.34 -6.02
N HIS A 44 6.99 6.63 -5.79
CA HIS A 44 7.37 7.48 -4.65
C HIS A 44 6.90 8.91 -4.82
N CYS A 45 6.54 9.32 -6.04
CA CYS A 45 6.01 10.66 -6.32
C CYS A 45 4.50 10.74 -6.17
N MET A 46 3.83 9.60 -5.99
CA MET A 46 2.38 9.58 -5.84
C MET A 46 1.96 10.00 -4.44
N SER A 47 0.75 10.52 -4.33
CA SER A 47 0.22 10.91 -3.02
C SER A 47 -0.07 9.67 -2.17
N ASP A 48 -0.08 9.86 -0.85
CA ASP A 48 -0.41 8.77 0.07
C ASP A 48 -1.81 8.22 -0.23
N ALA A 49 -2.76 9.12 -0.52
CA ALA A 49 -4.13 8.71 -0.82
C ALA A 49 -4.20 7.87 -2.09
N TYR A 50 -3.41 8.22 -3.09
CA TYR A 50 -3.38 7.48 -4.34
C TYR A 50 -2.87 6.05 -4.11
N LEU A 51 -1.77 5.92 -3.38
CA LEU A 51 -1.18 4.61 -3.12
C LEU A 51 -2.10 3.76 -2.24
N ALA A 52 -2.74 4.36 -1.25
CA ALA A 52 -3.69 3.64 -0.41
C ALA A 52 -4.89 3.15 -1.23
N GLU A 53 -5.34 3.95 -2.19
CA GLU A 53 -6.43 3.56 -3.07
C GLU A 53 -6.03 2.38 -3.96
N ASP A 54 -4.81 2.38 -4.47
CA ASP A 54 -4.30 1.25 -5.25
C ASP A 54 -4.28 -0.02 -4.42
N LEU A 55 -3.82 0.07 -3.19
CA LEU A 55 -3.82 -1.08 -2.27
C LEU A 55 -5.24 -1.57 -2.01
N LYS A 56 -6.15 -0.63 -1.82
CA LYS A 56 -7.55 -0.96 -1.58
C LYS A 56 -8.13 -1.75 -2.75
N GLN A 57 -7.87 -1.32 -3.98
CA GLN A 57 -8.37 -2.00 -5.15
C GLN A 57 -7.80 -3.41 -5.28
N GLU A 58 -6.51 -3.58 -5.00
CA GLU A 58 -5.91 -4.92 -5.00
C GLU A 58 -6.56 -5.80 -3.92
N TYR A 59 -6.75 -5.24 -2.74
CA TYR A 59 -7.33 -5.97 -1.61
C TYR A 59 -8.73 -6.46 -1.94
N GLN A 60 -9.56 -5.58 -2.50
CA GLN A 60 -10.93 -5.93 -2.87
C GLN A 60 -10.97 -6.90 -4.05
N GLY A 61 -10.02 -6.78 -4.97
CA GLY A 61 -9.97 -7.66 -6.12
C GLY A 61 -9.54 -9.06 -5.78
N LYS A 62 -8.77 -9.25 -4.71
CA LYS A 62 -8.30 -10.57 -4.29
C LYS A 62 -9.27 -11.28 -3.36
N TYR A 63 -10.10 -10.54 -2.70
CA TYR A 63 -11.03 -11.08 -1.72
C TYR A 63 -12.45 -10.68 -2.05
#